data_22dc9c59a251586313feb1548ec06b4e
#
_entry.id   22dc9c59a251586313feb1548ec06b4e
#
_cell.length_a   1.000
_cell.length_b   1.000
_cell.length_c   1.000
_cell.angle_alpha   90.00
_cell.angle_beta   90.00
_cell.angle_gamma   90.00
#
_symmetry.space_group_name_H-M   'P 1'
#
loop_
_entity.id
_entity.type
_entity.pdbx_description
1 polymer ?
#
loop_
_entity_poly.entity_id
_entity_poly.type
_entity_poly.pdbx_seq_one_letter_code
_entity_poly.pdbx_strand_id
1 'polypeptide(L)'
;MIENNLTSRQKRFVQTLLESRSAREAAHKLGIGEKTAYRWLRLPQVQDALLEAENMILSESMHRLLGFHGAAIDELQELLNNPKLLPIEKLRVIQAIIDNSLRLRNVITIENRLSALQALVERVKEEHSGQDNFLLD
;
A
#
# COMPACT_ATOMS: atom_id res chain seq x y z
N MET A 1 17.30 -1.85 9.47
CA MET A 1 17.63 -1.66 8.03
C MET A 1 18.07 -3.00 7.47
N ILE A 2 17.20 -3.67 6.75
CA ILE A 2 17.61 -4.87 6.01
C ILE A 2 18.39 -4.33 4.82
N GLU A 3 19.72 -4.47 4.84
CA GLU A 3 20.54 -4.17 3.67
C GLU A 3 20.08 -5.05 2.52
N ASN A 4 19.37 -4.44 1.60
CA ASN A 4 18.80 -5.08 0.42
C ASN A 4 19.98 -5.47 -0.51
N ASN A 5 20.54 -6.67 -0.31
CA ASN A 5 21.73 -7.19 -0.98
C ASN A 5 21.44 -7.57 -2.45
N LEU A 6 20.65 -6.71 -3.12
CA LEU A 6 20.29 -6.86 -4.53
C LEU A 6 21.40 -6.33 -5.44
N THR A 7 21.74 -7.10 -6.45
CA THR A 7 22.58 -6.61 -7.52
C THR A 7 21.89 -5.48 -8.29
N SER A 8 22.67 -4.60 -8.92
CA SER A 8 22.11 -3.50 -9.73
C SER A 8 21.14 -3.98 -10.82
N ARG A 9 21.38 -5.19 -11.39
CA ARG A 9 20.47 -5.79 -12.36
C ARG A 9 19.17 -6.28 -11.73
N GLN A 10 19.22 -6.81 -10.52
CA GLN A 10 18.01 -7.21 -9.77
C GLN A 10 17.18 -6.00 -9.34
N LYS A 11 17.82 -4.91 -8.90
CA LYS A 11 17.12 -3.65 -8.59
C LYS A 11 16.35 -3.12 -9.82
N ARG A 12 17.02 -3.09 -10.97
CA ARG A 12 16.37 -2.69 -12.23
C ARG A 12 15.25 -3.64 -12.63
N PHE A 13 15.40 -4.93 -12.36
CA PHE A 13 14.34 -5.91 -12.65
C PHE A 13 13.10 -5.67 -11.78
N VAL A 14 13.25 -5.42 -10.48
CA VAL A 14 12.12 -5.07 -9.58
C VAL A 14 11.40 -3.82 -10.08
N GLN A 15 12.12 -2.75 -10.41
CA GLN A 15 11.53 -1.52 -10.95
C GLN A 15 10.77 -1.78 -12.27
N THR A 16 11.39 -2.49 -13.21
CA THR A 16 10.75 -2.78 -14.49
C THR A 16 9.54 -3.70 -14.35
N LEU A 17 9.56 -4.59 -13.36
CA LEU A 17 8.44 -5.50 -13.08
C LEU A 17 7.21 -4.74 -12.61
N LEU A 18 7.38 -3.74 -11.75
CA LEU A 18 6.28 -2.86 -11.29
C LEU A 18 5.59 -2.08 -12.43
N GLU A 19 6.32 -1.80 -13.51
CA GLU A 19 5.83 -1.11 -14.70
C GLU A 19 5.35 -2.07 -15.79
N SER A 20 5.43 -3.39 -15.55
CA SER A 20 5.13 -4.42 -16.55
C SER A 20 3.94 -5.28 -16.12
N ARG A 21 3.21 -5.81 -17.11
CA ARG A 21 2.07 -6.71 -16.86
C ARG A 21 2.49 -8.11 -16.42
N SER A 22 3.76 -8.49 -16.64
CA SER A 22 4.27 -9.82 -16.34
C SER A 22 5.79 -9.85 -16.22
N ALA A 23 6.31 -10.88 -15.54
CA ALA A 23 7.75 -11.13 -15.46
C ALA A 23 8.40 -11.39 -16.84
N ARG A 24 7.65 -11.95 -17.79
CA ARG A 24 8.08 -12.12 -19.18
C ARG A 24 8.31 -10.77 -19.86
N GLU A 25 7.37 -9.86 -19.73
CA GLU A 25 7.49 -8.51 -20.30
C GLU A 25 8.67 -7.75 -19.68
N ALA A 26 8.82 -7.81 -18.36
CA ALA A 26 9.95 -7.21 -17.65
C ALA A 26 11.29 -7.79 -18.12
N ALA A 27 11.36 -9.13 -18.30
CA ALA A 27 12.55 -9.79 -18.83
C ALA A 27 12.89 -9.31 -20.23
N HIS A 28 11.92 -9.19 -21.11
CA HIS A 28 12.08 -8.70 -22.47
C HIS A 28 12.59 -7.26 -22.50
N LYS A 29 11.98 -6.35 -21.70
CA LYS A 29 12.41 -4.95 -21.59
C LYS A 29 13.87 -4.80 -21.13
N LEU A 30 14.34 -5.70 -20.26
CA LEU A 30 15.70 -5.69 -19.72
C LEU A 30 16.71 -6.52 -20.51
N GLY A 31 16.27 -7.23 -21.56
CA GLY A 31 17.15 -8.10 -22.35
C GLY A 31 17.70 -9.29 -21.53
N ILE A 32 16.94 -9.79 -20.56
CA ILE A 32 17.30 -11.01 -19.79
C ILE A 32 16.42 -12.18 -20.19
N GLY A 33 16.96 -13.41 -20.02
CA GLY A 33 16.18 -14.60 -20.30
C GLY A 33 15.04 -14.79 -19.30
N GLU A 34 13.86 -15.24 -19.76
CA GLU A 34 12.69 -15.51 -18.93
C GLU A 34 13.03 -16.41 -17.74
N LYS A 35 13.83 -17.47 -17.97
CA LYS A 35 14.27 -18.40 -16.91
C LYS A 35 15.04 -17.68 -15.80
N THR A 36 15.82 -16.67 -16.14
CA THR A 36 16.55 -15.83 -15.18
C THR A 36 15.60 -14.95 -14.38
N ALA A 37 14.62 -14.32 -15.03
CA ALA A 37 13.60 -13.52 -14.38
C ALA A 37 12.79 -14.32 -13.35
N TYR A 38 12.30 -15.50 -13.74
CA TYR A 38 11.57 -16.38 -12.81
C TYR A 38 12.46 -16.93 -11.68
N ARG A 39 13.75 -17.15 -11.93
CA ARG A 39 14.70 -17.51 -10.86
C ARG A 39 14.86 -16.35 -9.86
N TRP A 40 14.99 -15.12 -10.35
CA TRP A 40 15.11 -13.95 -9.48
C TRP A 40 13.85 -13.71 -8.64
N LEU A 41 12.66 -13.89 -9.20
CA LEU A 41 11.40 -13.79 -8.46
C LEU A 41 11.27 -14.77 -7.29
N ARG A 42 12.05 -15.87 -7.29
CA ARG A 42 12.06 -16.85 -6.19
C ARG A 42 13.06 -16.50 -5.09
N LEU A 43 13.90 -15.50 -5.31
CA LEU A 43 14.87 -15.06 -4.31
C LEU A 43 14.17 -14.23 -3.22
N PRO A 44 14.33 -14.59 -1.93
CA PRO A 44 13.69 -13.86 -0.83
C PRO A 44 13.96 -12.36 -0.90
N GLN A 45 15.23 -11.93 -1.12
CA GLN A 45 15.60 -10.53 -1.21
C GLN A 45 14.92 -9.78 -2.36
N VAL A 46 14.57 -10.46 -3.46
CA VAL A 46 13.83 -9.86 -4.59
C VAL A 46 12.36 -9.74 -4.24
N GLN A 47 11.79 -10.74 -3.54
CA GLN A 47 10.41 -10.70 -3.06
C GLN A 47 10.21 -9.59 -2.02
N ASP A 48 11.13 -9.46 -1.07
CA ASP A 48 11.10 -8.41 -0.05
C ASP A 48 11.16 -7.01 -0.70
N ALA A 49 12.09 -6.81 -1.64
CA ALA A 49 12.21 -5.56 -2.35
C ALA A 49 10.99 -5.23 -3.23
N LEU A 50 10.37 -6.25 -3.83
CA LEU A 50 9.14 -6.08 -4.60
C LEU A 50 7.98 -5.65 -3.68
N LEU A 51 7.81 -6.35 -2.56
CA LEU A 51 6.78 -6.04 -1.57
C LEU A 51 6.95 -4.63 -0.98
N GLU A 52 8.18 -4.23 -0.66
CA GLU A 52 8.49 -2.89 -0.18
C GLU A 52 8.11 -1.82 -1.22
N ALA A 53 8.49 -2.03 -2.48
CA ALA A 53 8.19 -1.11 -3.56
C ALA A 53 6.68 -1.04 -3.87
N GLU A 54 5.95 -2.16 -3.84
CA GLU A 54 4.49 -2.21 -3.97
C GLU A 54 3.81 -1.44 -2.83
N ASN A 55 4.27 -1.62 -1.59
CA ASN A 55 3.75 -0.89 -0.44
C ASN A 55 3.99 0.62 -0.54
N MET A 56 5.14 1.06 -1.04
CA MET A 56 5.42 2.47 -1.28
C MET A 56 4.47 3.07 -2.32
N ILE A 57 4.24 2.40 -3.44
CA ILE A 57 3.32 2.84 -4.50
C ILE A 57 1.89 2.92 -3.95
N LEU A 58 1.47 1.91 -3.19
CA LEU A 58 0.15 1.88 -2.57
C LEU A 58 -0.03 3.03 -1.58
N SER A 59 0.97 3.27 -0.72
CA SER A 59 0.97 4.38 0.25
C SER A 59 0.88 5.74 -0.45
N GLU A 60 1.67 5.96 -1.49
CA GLU A 60 1.61 7.21 -2.28
C GLU A 60 0.24 7.39 -2.95
N SER A 61 -0.31 6.33 -3.51
CA SER A 61 -1.64 6.35 -4.12
C SER A 61 -2.73 6.65 -3.09
N MET A 62 -2.62 6.09 -1.88
CA MET A 62 -3.52 6.36 -0.78
C MET A 62 -3.43 7.84 -0.33
N HIS A 63 -2.23 8.39 -0.20
CA HIS A 63 -2.04 9.82 0.13
C HIS A 63 -2.68 10.74 -0.92
N ARG A 64 -2.53 10.42 -2.21
CA ARG A 64 -3.20 11.19 -3.27
C ARG A 64 -4.72 11.08 -3.18
N LEU A 65 -5.26 9.90 -2.91
CA LEU A 65 -6.70 9.70 -2.73
C LEU A 65 -7.23 10.48 -1.53
N LEU A 66 -6.51 10.50 -0.41
CA LEU A 66 -6.87 11.27 0.77
C LEU A 66 -6.88 12.78 0.49
N GLY A 67 -5.87 13.28 -0.24
CA GLY A 67 -5.85 14.68 -0.67
C GLY A 67 -7.02 15.04 -1.60
N PHE A 68 -7.36 14.16 -2.53
CA PHE A 68 -8.51 14.33 -3.41
C PHE A 68 -9.85 14.27 -2.66
N HIS A 69 -9.92 13.45 -1.61
CA HIS A 69 -11.11 13.34 -0.76
C HIS A 69 -11.43 14.65 -0.03
N GLY A 70 -10.41 15.36 0.47
CA GLY A 70 -10.58 16.70 1.06
C GLY A 70 -11.20 17.68 0.07
N ALA A 71 -10.63 17.82 -1.13
CA ALA A 71 -11.16 18.68 -2.18
C ALA A 71 -12.60 18.32 -2.59
N ALA A 72 -12.92 17.02 -2.65
CA ALA A 72 -14.29 16.59 -2.95
C ALA A 72 -15.30 16.95 -1.86
N ILE A 73 -14.88 16.95 -0.58
CA ILE A 73 -15.74 17.41 0.52
C ILE A 73 -15.97 18.92 0.44
N ASP A 74 -14.94 19.70 0.13
CA ASP A 74 -15.07 21.15 -0.06
C ASP A 74 -16.07 21.48 -1.17
N GLU A 75 -15.97 20.79 -2.30
CA GLU A 75 -16.92 20.91 -3.43
C GLU A 75 -18.36 20.54 -3.03
N LEU A 76 -18.54 19.48 -2.24
CA LEU A 76 -19.84 19.08 -1.72
C LEU A 76 -20.41 20.15 -0.75
N GLN A 77 -19.57 20.81 0.04
CA GLN A 77 -19.99 21.93 0.91
C GLN A 77 -20.42 23.14 0.09
N GLU A 78 -19.69 23.48 -0.98
CA GLU A 78 -20.08 24.55 -1.89
C GLU A 78 -21.42 24.25 -2.57
N LEU A 79 -21.65 23.02 -2.99
CA LEU A 79 -22.94 22.59 -3.54
C LEU A 79 -24.08 22.75 -2.53
N LEU A 80 -23.89 22.42 -1.25
CA LEU A 80 -24.90 22.63 -0.20
C LEU A 80 -25.26 24.10 0.00
N ASN A 81 -24.30 24.99 -0.15
CA ASN A 81 -24.48 26.42 -0.01
C ASN A 81 -25.12 27.08 -1.25
N ASN A 82 -25.24 26.34 -2.35
CA ASN A 82 -25.83 26.87 -3.58
C ASN A 82 -27.35 27.09 -3.40
N PRO A 83 -27.83 28.35 -3.50
CA PRO A 83 -29.25 28.66 -3.31
C PRO A 83 -30.14 28.13 -4.46
N LYS A 84 -29.54 27.75 -5.59
CA LYS A 84 -30.28 27.26 -6.77
C LYS A 84 -30.57 25.75 -6.68
N LEU A 85 -29.93 25.02 -5.75
CA LEU A 85 -30.19 23.60 -5.58
C LEU A 85 -31.57 23.36 -4.96
N LEU A 86 -32.29 22.40 -5.52
CA LEU A 86 -33.57 21.96 -4.98
C LEU A 86 -33.36 21.19 -3.65
N PRO A 87 -34.35 21.19 -2.74
CA PRO A 87 -34.22 20.49 -1.45
C PRO A 87 -33.86 19.03 -1.60
N ILE A 88 -34.37 18.33 -2.61
CA ILE A 88 -34.08 16.93 -2.89
C ILE A 88 -32.62 16.73 -3.34
N GLU A 89 -32.04 17.66 -4.06
CA GLU A 89 -30.64 17.62 -4.49
C GLU A 89 -29.72 17.86 -3.30
N LYS A 90 -30.06 18.81 -2.42
CA LYS A 90 -29.34 19.02 -1.17
C LYS A 90 -29.35 17.78 -0.28
N LEU A 91 -30.48 17.08 -0.19
CA LEU A 91 -30.57 15.82 0.55
C LEU A 91 -29.62 14.76 -0.01
N ARG A 92 -29.51 14.62 -1.33
CA ARG A 92 -28.56 13.68 -1.97
C ARG A 92 -27.10 14.04 -1.65
N VAL A 93 -26.75 15.32 -1.66
CA VAL A 93 -25.40 15.79 -1.27
C VAL A 93 -25.10 15.44 0.18
N ILE A 94 -26.04 15.68 1.10
CA ILE A 94 -25.90 15.32 2.52
C ILE A 94 -25.70 13.82 2.68
N GLN A 95 -26.49 13.00 2.01
CA GLN A 95 -26.34 11.53 2.04
C GLN A 95 -24.96 11.10 1.52
N ALA A 96 -24.49 11.68 0.41
CA ALA A 96 -23.15 11.37 -0.13
C ALA A 96 -22.04 11.72 0.88
N ILE A 97 -22.12 12.83 1.58
CA ILE A 97 -21.15 13.22 2.62
C ILE A 97 -21.16 12.21 3.77
N ILE A 98 -22.33 11.84 4.26
CA ILE A 98 -22.48 10.88 5.37
C ILE A 98 -21.93 9.51 4.98
N ASP A 99 -22.33 8.98 3.81
CA ASP A 99 -21.90 7.67 3.33
C ASP A 99 -20.38 7.59 3.16
N ASN A 100 -19.78 8.62 2.56
CA ASN A 100 -18.33 8.68 2.39
C ASN A 100 -17.60 8.81 3.74
N SER A 101 -18.13 9.59 4.67
CA SER A 101 -17.55 9.74 6.02
C SER A 101 -17.57 8.41 6.78
N LEU A 102 -18.65 7.64 6.69
CA LEU A 102 -18.76 6.32 7.31
C LEU A 102 -17.79 5.31 6.68
N ARG A 103 -17.65 5.31 5.36
CA ARG A 103 -16.68 4.44 4.65
C ARG A 103 -15.24 4.76 5.07
N LEU A 104 -14.87 6.04 5.08
CA LEU A 104 -13.53 6.47 5.49
C LEU A 104 -13.23 6.07 6.95
N ARG A 105 -14.18 6.24 7.86
CA ARG A 105 -14.06 5.82 9.25
C ARG A 105 -13.77 4.32 9.36
N ASN A 106 -14.46 3.49 8.57
CA ASN A 106 -14.25 2.04 8.57
C ASN A 106 -12.84 1.67 8.10
N VAL A 107 -12.34 2.30 7.04
CA VAL A 107 -10.98 2.09 6.52
C VAL A 107 -9.95 2.43 7.59
N ILE A 108 -10.02 3.61 8.19
CA ILE A 108 -9.09 4.06 9.25
C ILE A 108 -9.14 3.10 10.46
N THR A 109 -10.32 2.62 10.84
CA THR A 109 -10.46 1.68 11.96
C THR A 109 -9.79 0.35 11.65
N ILE A 110 -9.91 -0.17 10.44
CA ILE A 110 -9.28 -1.42 10.01
C ILE A 110 -7.76 -1.27 9.98
N GLU A 111 -7.25 -0.19 9.42
CA GLU A 111 -5.80 0.08 9.38
C GLU A 111 -5.19 0.19 10.78
N ASN A 112 -5.86 0.90 11.69
CA ASN A 112 -5.40 1.02 13.08
C ASN A 112 -5.37 -0.34 13.78
N ARG A 113 -6.36 -1.20 13.56
CA ARG A 113 -6.39 -2.56 14.11
C ARG A 113 -5.30 -3.43 13.52
N LEU A 114 -5.06 -3.34 12.22
CA LEU A 114 -4.00 -4.07 11.53
C LEU A 114 -2.62 -3.67 12.07
N SER A 115 -2.35 -2.38 12.20
CA SER A 115 -1.11 -1.86 12.76
C SER A 115 -0.89 -2.30 14.21
N ALA A 116 -1.95 -2.31 15.02
CA ALA A 116 -1.88 -2.80 16.39
C ALA A 116 -1.57 -4.31 16.46
N LEU A 117 -2.16 -5.11 15.57
CA LEU A 117 -1.88 -6.54 15.48
C LEU A 117 -0.44 -6.81 15.00
N GLN A 118 0.04 -6.07 14.02
CA GLN A 118 1.44 -6.17 13.56
C GLN A 118 2.44 -5.87 14.69
N ALA A 119 2.19 -4.81 15.47
CA ALA A 119 3.02 -4.47 16.62
C ALA A 119 2.99 -5.53 17.72
N LEU A 120 1.86 -6.22 17.91
CA LEU A 120 1.75 -7.34 18.85
C LEU A 120 2.53 -8.56 18.36
N VAL A 121 2.42 -8.91 17.08
CA VAL A 121 3.16 -10.03 16.47
C VAL A 121 4.66 -9.81 16.57
N GLU A 122 5.13 -8.59 16.34
CA GLU A 122 6.57 -8.28 16.43
C GLU A 122 7.07 -8.41 17.86
N ARG A 123 6.32 -7.92 18.85
CA ARG A 123 6.67 -8.10 20.28
C ARG A 123 6.75 -9.58 20.69
N VAL A 124 5.77 -10.40 20.24
CA VAL A 124 5.78 -11.84 20.55
C VAL A 124 6.97 -12.54 19.91
N LYS A 125 7.40 -12.14 18.71
CA LYS A 125 8.60 -12.67 18.07
C LYS A 125 9.87 -12.31 18.84
N GLU A 126 9.98 -11.05 19.30
CA GLU A 126 11.12 -10.59 20.10
C GLU A 126 11.22 -11.32 21.43
N GLU A 127 10.08 -11.55 22.12
CA GLU A 127 10.03 -12.31 23.36
C GLU A 127 10.45 -13.78 23.16
N HIS A 128 10.03 -14.43 22.08
CA HIS A 128 10.44 -15.82 21.78
C HIS A 128 11.92 -15.91 21.39
N SER A 129 12.44 -14.95 20.62
CA SER A 129 13.86 -14.91 20.25
C SER A 129 14.77 -14.67 21.47
N GLY A 130 14.29 -13.96 22.47
CA GLY A 130 15.01 -13.73 23.73
C GLY A 130 15.07 -14.96 24.63
N GLN A 131 14.06 -15.82 24.62
CA GLN A 131 14.00 -17.04 25.43
C GLN A 131 14.92 -18.16 24.90
N ASP A 132 15.04 -18.30 23.57
CA ASP A 132 15.93 -19.33 22.98
C ASP A 132 17.43 -19.04 23.25
N ASN A 133 17.79 -17.80 23.49
CA ASN A 133 19.18 -17.42 23.78
C ASN A 133 19.58 -17.66 25.26
N PHE A 134 18.62 -17.89 26.17
CA PHE A 134 18.87 -18.10 27.60
C PHE A 134 19.02 -19.60 27.94
N LEU A 135 18.75 -20.51 27.04
CA LEU A 135 18.84 -21.98 27.25
C LEU A 135 20.12 -22.59 26.69
N LEU A 136 21.07 -21.78 26.21
CA LEU A 136 22.32 -22.26 25.61
C LEU A 136 23.59 -21.89 26.44
N ASP A 137 23.44 -21.34 27.61
CA ASP A 137 24.47 -21.19 28.65
C ASP A 137 24.17 -22.12 29.83
#